data_5ab309acf7683cf6db5ad8675e57923c
#
_entry.id   5ab309acf7683cf6db5ad8675e57923c
#
_cell.length_a   1.000
_cell.length_b   1.000
_cell.length_c   1.000
_cell.angle_alpha   90.00
_cell.angle_beta   90.00
_cell.angle_gamma   90.00
#
_symmetry.space_group_name_H-M   'P 1'
#
loop_
_entity.id
_entity.type
_entity.pdbx_description
1 polymer ?
#
loop_
_entity_poly.entity_id
_entity_poly.type
_entity_poly.pdbx_seq_one_letter_code
_entity_poly.pdbx_strand_id
1 'polypeptide(L)'
;MRRIPVLLPFLLLVALPCAGLAQEAPRDPPPAASEAAPQDAEEGTAPATDAPEAGAEAGDAAEDATTDEDAPVPAADDPDAADAGDTKVPLAEIQRYVLVYRAIKEAYVDAVQDRELMESAIRGLLLDLDPHSAYLGKSEAATLDEQTSGAYEGIGVELLQQQDRSLKVVAPIDGTPAARAGVLAGDLIVAIDGKPIAQVEGMEPLRGPAGSTVVITIVREGRDGPFDLSMQRETIRVTSVRSRMLEPGYGYVRLSTFQADTGADFRQQLDELLAQSGGRLRGLVLDLRSNPGGLLTAAVQVADELLDSGAIVSTRGRAPASDTRFDATGGDRLQGAPVVVLVDAGSASAAEVLAGALRDNDRARVVGSRTFGKGSVQTVLPLGNGDSVKLTTARYYTPSGRSIQASGIVPDVELQPDPKYIGGTPPATALRTVTEAVLPGHLRGDEEEDGYQPGSPLPGDAPVSAALAELKKMAGKPATAAAAGGD
;
A
#
# COMPACT_ATOMS: atom_id res chain seq x y z
N MET A 1 -33.84 25.23 48.94
CA MET A 1 -33.36 26.51 48.39
C MET A 1 -31.93 26.73 48.84
N ARG A 2 -30.97 26.38 48.02
CA ARG A 2 -29.54 26.74 48.18
C ARG A 2 -29.01 27.13 46.82
N ARG A 3 -28.66 28.42 46.68
CA ARG A 3 -28.08 29.00 45.46
C ARG A 3 -26.60 28.63 45.40
N ILE A 4 -26.16 28.13 44.26
CA ILE A 4 -24.75 27.87 43.90
C ILE A 4 -24.30 29.04 43.02
N PRO A 5 -23.17 29.72 43.31
CA PRO A 5 -22.68 30.82 42.48
C PRO A 5 -21.94 30.29 41.24
N VAL A 6 -22.25 30.94 40.11
CA VAL A 6 -21.56 30.77 38.83
C VAL A 6 -20.23 31.53 38.90
N LEU A 7 -19.11 30.80 38.76
CA LEU A 7 -17.78 31.40 38.56
C LEU A 7 -17.54 31.54 37.06
N LEU A 8 -17.40 32.76 36.58
CA LEU A 8 -16.84 33.10 35.26
C LEU A 8 -15.31 32.95 35.30
N PRO A 9 -14.64 32.35 34.32
CA PRO A 9 -13.20 32.45 34.20
C PRO A 9 -12.81 33.74 33.47
N PHE A 10 -11.96 34.51 34.11
CA PHE A 10 -11.28 35.69 33.64
C PHE A 10 -10.34 35.33 32.47
N LEU A 11 -10.54 36.00 31.33
CA LEU A 11 -9.65 35.96 30.18
C LEU A 11 -8.48 36.91 30.44
N LEU A 12 -7.29 36.39 30.70
CA LEU A 12 -6.06 37.17 30.88
C LEU A 12 -5.46 37.46 29.49
N LEU A 13 -5.60 38.70 29.03
CA LEU A 13 -4.98 39.22 27.82
C LEU A 13 -3.51 39.57 28.14
N VAL A 14 -2.56 38.79 27.70
CA VAL A 14 -1.12 39.12 27.80
C VAL A 14 -0.72 39.93 26.56
N ALA A 15 -0.49 41.21 26.75
CA ALA A 15 0.12 42.10 25.75
C ALA A 15 1.63 41.84 25.69
N LEU A 16 2.13 41.43 24.54
CA LEU A 16 3.55 41.38 24.22
C LEU A 16 4.00 42.74 23.66
N PRO A 17 5.15 43.31 24.09
CA PRO A 17 5.68 44.54 23.54
C PRO A 17 6.30 44.30 22.14
N CYS A 18 5.96 45.17 21.19
CA CYS A 18 6.63 45.32 19.90
C CYS A 18 8.08 45.79 20.13
N ALA A 19 9.05 44.94 19.84
CA ALA A 19 10.42 45.34 19.66
C ALA A 19 10.65 45.69 18.17
N GLY A 20 11.11 46.92 17.95
CA GLY A 20 11.31 47.48 16.62
C GLY A 20 12.36 46.72 15.79
N LEU A 21 12.00 46.46 14.55
CA LEU A 21 12.94 46.00 13.50
C LEU A 21 13.70 47.18 12.96
N ALA A 22 15.02 47.19 13.20
CA ALA A 22 15.97 48.07 12.53
C ALA A 22 16.07 47.63 11.06
N GLN A 23 15.83 48.57 10.18
CA GLN A 23 15.94 48.44 8.74
C GLN A 23 17.42 48.42 8.35
N GLU A 24 17.94 47.29 7.87
CA GLU A 24 19.26 47.18 7.26
C GLU A 24 19.18 47.56 5.78
N ALA A 25 20.08 48.46 5.35
CA ALA A 25 20.18 48.99 3.99
C ALA A 25 20.70 47.96 3.00
N PRO A 26 20.38 48.06 1.70
CA PRO A 26 20.76 47.07 0.69
C PRO A 26 22.25 47.15 0.38
N ARG A 27 22.90 45.99 0.31
CA ARG A 27 24.30 45.82 -0.12
C ARG A 27 24.35 45.69 -1.64
N ASP A 28 25.29 46.43 -2.24
CA ASP A 28 25.62 46.45 -3.66
C ASP A 28 26.07 45.05 -4.16
N PRO A 29 25.78 44.69 -5.43
CA PRO A 29 26.29 43.47 -6.03
C PRO A 29 27.76 43.57 -6.42
N PRO A 30 28.54 42.47 -6.43
CA PRO A 30 29.90 42.44 -6.86
C PRO A 30 30.03 42.60 -8.38
N PRO A 31 31.21 43.13 -8.87
CA PRO A 31 31.38 43.50 -10.27
C PRO A 31 31.53 42.28 -11.18
N ALA A 32 31.02 42.44 -12.41
CA ALA A 32 31.12 41.50 -13.51
C ALA A 32 32.59 41.25 -13.94
N ALA A 33 32.95 39.99 -14.10
CA ALA A 33 34.18 39.57 -14.73
C ALA A 33 34.03 39.51 -16.24
N SER A 34 35.01 40.13 -16.91
CA SER A 34 35.27 40.39 -18.31
C SER A 34 35.29 39.14 -19.19
N GLU A 35 34.78 39.33 -20.39
CA GLU A 35 34.90 38.49 -21.59
C GLU A 35 36.36 38.14 -21.93
N ALA A 36 36.55 36.88 -22.36
CA ALA A 36 37.62 36.53 -23.30
C ALA A 36 37.12 35.37 -24.18
N ALA A 37 36.92 35.67 -25.43
CA ALA A 37 36.81 34.71 -26.52
C ALA A 37 38.19 34.14 -26.90
N PRO A 38 38.27 32.94 -27.44
CA PRO A 38 39.23 32.64 -28.49
C PRO A 38 38.57 32.08 -29.75
N GLN A 39 39.28 32.46 -30.81
CA GLN A 39 39.08 32.19 -32.22
C GLN A 39 39.42 30.73 -32.63
N ASP A 40 38.73 30.30 -33.65
CA ASP A 40 39.19 29.67 -34.92
C ASP A 40 39.87 28.29 -34.96
N ALA A 41 39.37 27.60 -35.95
CA ALA A 41 39.93 26.62 -36.91
C ALA A 41 39.66 25.15 -36.54
N GLU A 42 39.24 24.23 -37.43
CA GLU A 42 39.34 24.15 -38.87
C GLU A 42 38.38 23.06 -39.42
N GLU A 43 38.07 23.15 -40.67
CA GLU A 43 37.35 22.26 -41.55
C GLU A 43 37.89 20.81 -41.58
N GLY A 44 36.98 19.86 -41.79
CA GLY A 44 37.32 18.49 -42.13
C GLY A 44 36.11 17.76 -42.75
N THR A 45 35.98 17.96 -44.04
CA THR A 45 35.33 17.21 -45.11
C THR A 45 34.74 15.83 -44.81
N ALA A 46 33.50 15.67 -45.30
CA ALA A 46 32.83 14.40 -45.59
C ALA A 46 33.57 13.57 -46.68
N PRO A 47 33.23 12.27 -46.83
CA PRO A 47 32.48 11.92 -48.01
C PRO A 47 31.30 10.95 -47.80
N ALA A 48 30.35 11.10 -48.69
CA ALA A 48 29.22 10.26 -48.99
C ALA A 48 29.63 9.00 -49.73
N THR A 49 28.91 7.91 -49.55
CA THR A 49 28.63 6.84 -50.54
C THR A 49 27.44 6.06 -50.02
N ASP A 50 26.47 5.95 -50.68
CA ASP A 50 25.83 5.29 -51.82
C ASP A 50 24.72 4.36 -51.34
N ALA A 51 23.54 4.64 -51.80
CA ALA A 51 22.42 3.72 -51.87
C ALA A 51 22.58 2.78 -53.08
N PRO A 52 21.87 1.68 -53.17
CA PRO A 52 21.16 1.37 -54.38
C PRO A 52 19.65 1.10 -54.17
N GLU A 53 18.93 1.67 -55.10
CA GLU A 53 17.57 1.32 -55.51
C GLU A 53 17.55 -0.06 -56.23
N ALA A 54 16.36 -0.62 -56.26
CA ALA A 54 15.68 -1.42 -57.28
C ALA A 54 15.00 -2.61 -56.61
N GLY A 55 13.80 -3.00 -56.91
CA GLY A 55 12.93 -2.77 -58.04
C GLY A 55 11.60 -3.46 -57.79
N ALA A 56 10.63 -2.94 -58.49
CA ALA A 56 9.24 -3.39 -58.53
C ALA A 56 9.08 -4.74 -59.23
N GLU A 57 8.08 -5.54 -58.82
CA GLU A 57 7.23 -6.24 -59.77
C GLU A 57 5.84 -6.51 -59.20
N ALA A 58 4.87 -6.15 -60.03
CA ALA A 58 3.45 -6.34 -59.86
C ALA A 58 3.04 -7.77 -60.23
N GLY A 59 2.11 -8.33 -59.50
CA GLY A 59 1.41 -9.56 -59.84
C GLY A 59 -0.05 -9.45 -59.52
N ASP A 60 -0.81 -9.22 -60.56
CA ASP A 60 -2.25 -9.17 -60.70
C ASP A 60 -2.87 -10.57 -60.56
N ALA A 61 -3.89 -10.77 -59.77
CA ALA A 61 -4.89 -11.82 -59.93
C ALA A 61 -6.17 -11.50 -59.20
N ALA A 62 -7.20 -11.28 -59.98
CA ALA A 62 -8.58 -10.94 -59.62
C ALA A 62 -9.38 -12.17 -59.12
N GLU A 63 -10.52 -11.82 -58.50
CA GLU A 63 -11.80 -12.54 -58.39
C GLU A 63 -11.92 -13.74 -57.49
N ASP A 64 -12.63 -13.61 -56.37
CA ASP A 64 -14.01 -14.18 -56.31
C ASP A 64 -14.83 -13.52 -55.17
N ALA A 65 -16.00 -13.03 -55.55
CA ALA A 65 -16.99 -12.46 -54.65
C ALA A 65 -17.93 -13.57 -54.18
N THR A 66 -17.98 -13.82 -52.86
CA THR A 66 -19.15 -14.45 -52.25
C THR A 66 -19.65 -13.56 -51.13
N THR A 67 -20.81 -12.99 -51.38
CA THR A 67 -21.69 -12.32 -50.41
C THR A 67 -22.19 -13.34 -49.38
N ASP A 68 -21.82 -13.16 -48.11
CA ASP A 68 -22.52 -13.77 -46.96
C ASP A 68 -23.26 -12.64 -46.22
N GLU A 69 -24.56 -12.54 -46.48
CA GLU A 69 -25.54 -11.82 -45.68
C GLU A 69 -25.84 -12.67 -44.46
N ASP A 70 -25.23 -12.37 -43.30
CA ASP A 70 -25.79 -12.55 -41.98
C ASP A 70 -24.82 -12.00 -40.92
N ALA A 71 -24.71 -10.69 -40.84
CA ALA A 71 -24.14 -9.99 -39.70
C ALA A 71 -25.31 -9.52 -38.83
N PRO A 72 -25.37 -9.84 -37.52
CA PRO A 72 -26.39 -9.32 -36.63
C PRO A 72 -26.26 -7.79 -36.54
N VAL A 73 -27.35 -7.11 -36.87
CA VAL A 73 -27.52 -5.67 -36.69
C VAL A 73 -27.33 -5.33 -35.22
N PRO A 74 -26.41 -4.45 -34.83
CA PRO A 74 -26.30 -4.04 -33.43
C PRO A 74 -27.57 -3.26 -33.07
N ALA A 75 -28.17 -3.65 -31.93
CA ALA A 75 -29.30 -2.95 -31.33
C ALA A 75 -28.90 -1.51 -31.06
N ALA A 76 -29.50 -0.60 -31.82
CA ALA A 76 -29.45 0.83 -31.58
C ALA A 76 -30.37 1.09 -30.40
N ASP A 77 -29.77 1.27 -29.19
CA ASP A 77 -30.31 2.00 -28.03
C ASP A 77 -29.55 1.64 -26.74
N ASP A 78 -28.22 1.71 -26.80
CA ASP A 78 -27.39 1.76 -25.59
C ASP A 78 -26.76 3.16 -25.52
N PRO A 79 -27.24 4.05 -24.63
CA PRO A 79 -26.69 5.38 -24.49
C PRO A 79 -25.20 5.40 -24.06
N ASP A 80 -24.69 4.29 -23.50
CA ASP A 80 -23.28 4.14 -23.10
C ASP A 80 -22.39 3.62 -24.25
N ALA A 81 -22.97 3.07 -25.33
CA ALA A 81 -22.20 2.60 -26.49
C ALA A 81 -21.66 3.74 -27.39
N ALA A 82 -22.20 4.96 -27.24
CA ALA A 82 -21.78 6.12 -28.03
C ALA A 82 -20.45 6.75 -27.53
N ASP A 83 -20.00 6.44 -26.31
CA ASP A 83 -18.82 7.07 -25.68
C ASP A 83 -17.52 6.25 -25.83
N ALA A 84 -17.58 5.03 -26.35
CA ALA A 84 -16.39 4.18 -26.52
C ALA A 84 -15.50 4.54 -27.74
N GLY A 85 -15.85 5.55 -28.51
CA GLY A 85 -15.24 5.85 -29.81
C GLY A 85 -14.26 7.00 -29.87
N ASP A 86 -14.19 7.92 -28.92
CA ASP A 86 -13.31 9.11 -29.03
C ASP A 86 -12.33 9.23 -27.87
N THR A 87 -11.15 8.60 -28.04
CA THR A 87 -10.02 8.73 -27.10
C THR A 87 -9.31 10.09 -27.19
N LYS A 88 -9.83 11.02 -27.99
CA LYS A 88 -9.23 12.33 -28.18
C LYS A 88 -9.81 13.33 -27.19
N VAL A 89 -8.91 13.97 -26.42
CA VAL A 89 -9.32 15.10 -25.59
C VAL A 89 -9.89 16.21 -26.46
N PRO A 90 -11.11 16.73 -26.21
CA PRO A 90 -11.69 17.80 -26.99
C PRO A 90 -10.80 19.04 -26.99
N LEU A 91 -10.61 19.67 -28.14
CA LEU A 91 -9.74 20.85 -28.28
C LEU A 91 -10.15 21.99 -27.34
N ALA A 92 -11.45 22.17 -27.10
CA ALA A 92 -11.98 23.19 -26.19
C ALA A 92 -11.50 22.99 -24.76
N GLU A 93 -11.40 21.73 -24.30
CA GLU A 93 -10.90 21.40 -22.95
C GLU A 93 -9.39 21.62 -22.84
N ILE A 94 -8.64 21.28 -23.90
CA ILE A 94 -7.20 21.59 -23.95
C ILE A 94 -6.99 23.11 -23.89
N GLN A 95 -7.76 23.88 -24.64
CA GLN A 95 -7.69 25.35 -24.64
C GLN A 95 -8.03 25.92 -23.27
N ARG A 96 -9.09 25.43 -22.61
CA ARG A 96 -9.48 25.84 -21.24
C ARG A 96 -8.35 25.59 -20.27
N TYR A 97 -7.76 24.40 -20.29
CA TYR A 97 -6.62 24.04 -19.44
C TYR A 97 -5.44 25.00 -19.64
N VAL A 98 -5.05 25.26 -20.91
CA VAL A 98 -3.94 26.16 -21.24
C VAL A 98 -4.21 27.60 -20.80
N LEU A 99 -5.45 28.08 -20.90
CA LEU A 99 -5.83 29.42 -20.42
C LEU A 99 -5.64 29.55 -18.91
N VAL A 100 -6.10 28.56 -18.13
CA VAL A 100 -5.91 28.54 -16.67
C VAL A 100 -4.43 28.45 -16.31
N TYR A 101 -3.68 27.57 -16.98
CA TYR A 101 -2.23 27.46 -16.80
C TYR A 101 -1.51 28.80 -17.02
N ARG A 102 -1.81 29.49 -18.12
CA ARG A 102 -1.22 30.81 -18.42
C ARG A 102 -1.60 31.86 -17.39
N ALA A 103 -2.86 31.88 -16.96
CA ALA A 103 -3.32 32.84 -15.95
C ALA A 103 -2.55 32.66 -14.62
N ILE A 104 -2.28 31.41 -14.22
CA ILE A 104 -1.45 31.14 -13.01
C ILE A 104 -0.02 31.64 -13.24
N LYS A 105 0.59 31.33 -14.38
CA LYS A 105 1.97 31.74 -14.69
C LYS A 105 2.14 33.25 -14.74
N GLU A 106 1.12 33.97 -15.17
CA GLU A 106 1.17 35.43 -15.37
C GLU A 106 0.75 36.23 -14.13
N ALA A 107 -0.18 35.70 -13.34
CA ALA A 107 -0.86 36.48 -12.30
C ALA A 107 -0.74 35.93 -10.88
N TYR A 108 -0.20 34.72 -10.67
CA TYR A 108 -0.04 34.19 -9.31
C TYR A 108 1.03 34.99 -8.55
N VAL A 109 0.84 35.14 -7.23
CA VAL A 109 1.66 36.00 -6.37
C VAL A 109 3.15 35.60 -6.37
N ASP A 110 3.45 34.30 -6.46
CA ASP A 110 4.80 33.78 -6.51
C ASP A 110 5.07 33.08 -7.85
N ALA A 111 6.35 33.06 -8.28
CA ALA A 111 6.74 32.34 -9.50
C ALA A 111 6.66 30.82 -9.28
N VAL A 112 5.85 30.13 -10.06
CA VAL A 112 5.72 28.67 -10.02
C VAL A 112 6.43 28.04 -11.21
N GLN A 113 7.20 26.96 -10.98
CA GLN A 113 7.86 26.22 -12.05
C GLN A 113 6.85 25.44 -12.90
N ASP A 114 7.10 25.33 -14.21
CA ASP A 114 6.20 24.65 -15.14
C ASP A 114 5.97 23.20 -14.76
N ARG A 115 7.02 22.49 -14.38
CA ARG A 115 6.96 21.09 -13.95
C ARG A 115 6.09 20.94 -12.71
N GLU A 116 6.29 21.76 -11.71
CA GLU A 116 5.55 21.74 -10.45
C GLU A 116 4.05 21.98 -10.69
N LEU A 117 3.73 22.96 -11.53
CA LEU A 117 2.34 23.28 -11.87
C LEU A 117 1.66 22.13 -12.64
N MET A 118 2.38 21.49 -13.58
CA MET A 118 1.85 20.36 -14.34
C MET A 118 1.67 19.11 -13.45
N GLU A 119 2.62 18.80 -12.59
CA GLU A 119 2.50 17.69 -11.63
C GLU A 119 1.33 17.92 -10.67
N SER A 120 1.14 19.17 -10.19
CA SER A 120 0.01 19.53 -9.32
C SER A 120 -1.33 19.35 -10.04
N ALA A 121 -1.41 19.70 -11.32
CA ALA A 121 -2.62 19.51 -12.12
C ALA A 121 -2.94 18.01 -12.33
N ILE A 122 -1.93 17.18 -12.62
CA ILE A 122 -2.10 15.72 -12.75
C ILE A 122 -2.56 15.11 -11.41
N ARG A 123 -1.94 15.52 -10.28
CA ARG A 123 -2.35 15.07 -8.93
C ARG A 123 -3.81 15.45 -8.66
N GLY A 124 -4.24 16.65 -9.05
CA GLY A 124 -5.63 17.11 -8.92
C GLY A 124 -6.61 16.25 -9.68
N LEU A 125 -6.31 15.89 -10.92
CA LEU A 125 -7.17 15.00 -11.74
C LEU A 125 -7.42 13.65 -11.05
N LEU A 126 -6.41 13.09 -10.40
CA LEU A 126 -6.50 11.78 -9.76
C LEU A 126 -7.18 11.86 -8.39
N LEU A 127 -6.93 12.94 -7.64
CA LEU A 127 -7.53 13.16 -6.33
C LEU A 127 -9.06 13.30 -6.40
N ASP A 128 -9.57 13.89 -7.49
CA ASP A 128 -11.01 14.07 -7.70
C ASP A 128 -11.73 12.78 -8.15
N LEU A 129 -10.99 11.73 -8.51
CA LEU A 129 -11.59 10.44 -8.88
C LEU A 129 -11.96 9.61 -7.65
N ASP A 130 -11.01 9.40 -6.76
CA ASP A 130 -11.16 8.63 -5.53
C ASP A 130 -9.92 8.81 -4.61
N PRO A 131 -9.98 8.44 -3.31
CA PRO A 131 -8.88 8.65 -2.36
C PRO A 131 -7.68 7.71 -2.56
N HIS A 132 -7.74 6.75 -3.48
CA HIS A 132 -6.71 5.74 -3.70
C HIS A 132 -5.97 5.91 -5.01
N SER A 133 -6.56 6.60 -5.99
CA SER A 133 -5.89 6.96 -7.24
C SER A 133 -4.85 8.05 -7.00
N ALA A 134 -3.63 7.87 -7.53
CA ALA A 134 -2.53 8.80 -7.28
C ALA A 134 -1.53 8.82 -8.43
N TYR A 135 -0.93 9.97 -8.65
CA TYR A 135 0.30 10.09 -9.42
C TYR A 135 1.49 9.80 -8.52
N LEU A 136 2.36 8.93 -8.96
CA LEU A 136 3.56 8.52 -8.26
C LEU A 136 4.77 9.01 -9.04
N GLY A 137 5.55 9.93 -8.48
CA GLY A 137 6.87 10.26 -8.98
C GLY A 137 7.83 9.06 -8.80
N LYS A 138 9.01 9.13 -9.41
CA LYS A 138 9.99 8.03 -9.41
C LYS A 138 10.28 7.43 -8.03
N SER A 139 10.48 8.27 -7.01
CA SER A 139 10.77 7.79 -5.65
C SER A 139 9.54 7.17 -4.99
N GLU A 140 8.35 7.72 -5.22
CA GLU A 140 7.09 7.15 -4.71
C GLU A 140 6.77 5.81 -5.37
N ALA A 141 7.02 5.70 -6.69
CA ALA A 141 6.87 4.45 -7.44
C ALA A 141 7.84 3.37 -6.94
N ALA A 142 9.12 3.72 -6.74
CA ALA A 142 10.13 2.82 -6.17
C ALA A 142 9.75 2.37 -4.74
N THR A 143 9.26 3.28 -3.91
CA THR A 143 8.79 2.95 -2.54
C THR A 143 7.62 1.97 -2.59
N LEU A 144 6.67 2.16 -3.51
CA LEU A 144 5.55 1.23 -3.68
C LEU A 144 6.03 -0.15 -4.13
N ASP A 145 7.00 -0.20 -5.06
CA ASP A 145 7.60 -1.46 -5.53
C ASP A 145 8.32 -2.19 -4.39
N GLU A 146 9.10 -1.49 -3.57
CA GLU A 146 9.72 -2.05 -2.37
C GLU A 146 8.68 -2.59 -1.37
N GLN A 147 7.58 -1.88 -1.14
CA GLN A 147 6.51 -2.31 -0.24
C GLN A 147 5.80 -3.56 -0.75
N THR A 148 5.60 -3.66 -2.06
CA THR A 148 4.93 -4.80 -2.70
C THR A 148 5.85 -6.01 -2.87
N SER A 149 7.12 -5.80 -3.19
CA SER A 149 8.11 -6.86 -3.25
C SER A 149 8.47 -7.40 -1.85
N GLY A 150 8.35 -6.57 -0.82
CA GLY A 150 8.78 -6.91 0.55
C GLY A 150 10.29 -6.89 0.73
N ALA A 151 11.02 -6.30 -0.20
CA ALA A 151 12.46 -6.20 -0.17
C ALA A 151 12.93 -4.80 -0.55
N TYR A 152 13.97 -4.32 0.09
CA TYR A 152 14.63 -3.06 -0.25
C TYR A 152 16.14 -3.20 -0.14
N GLU A 153 16.87 -2.36 -0.84
CA GLU A 153 18.33 -2.36 -0.79
C GLU A 153 18.82 -1.37 0.28
N GLY A 154 19.58 -1.87 1.25
CA GLY A 154 20.05 -1.05 2.37
C GLY A 154 20.82 -1.84 3.42
N ILE A 155 20.82 -1.34 4.67
CA ILE A 155 21.58 -1.91 5.77
C ILE A 155 20.76 -2.75 6.76
N GLY A 156 19.43 -2.68 6.73
CA GLY A 156 18.54 -3.47 7.59
C GLY A 156 18.50 -2.99 9.04
N VAL A 157 17.93 -1.81 9.26
CA VAL A 157 17.79 -1.19 10.58
C VAL A 157 16.42 -0.51 10.71
N GLU A 158 15.77 -0.69 11.85
CA GLU A 158 14.58 0.05 12.22
C GLU A 158 14.97 1.35 12.92
N LEU A 159 14.49 2.49 12.42
CA LEU A 159 14.88 3.82 12.86
C LEU A 159 13.67 4.63 13.32
N LEU A 160 13.89 5.44 14.34
CA LEU A 160 12.99 6.49 14.78
C LEU A 160 13.67 7.85 14.59
N GLN A 161 13.09 8.71 13.77
CA GLN A 161 13.57 10.08 13.64
C GLN A 161 13.13 10.88 14.87
N GLN A 162 14.10 11.54 15.52
CA GLN A 162 13.87 12.41 16.67
C GLN A 162 13.55 13.86 16.25
N GLN A 163 13.11 14.68 17.19
CA GLN A 163 12.77 16.09 16.92
C GLN A 163 13.98 16.91 16.46
N ASP A 164 15.19 16.55 16.87
CA ASP A 164 16.47 17.16 16.47
C ASP A 164 16.98 16.60 15.13
N ARG A 165 16.16 15.82 14.42
CA ARG A 165 16.47 15.10 13.18
C ARG A 165 17.47 13.94 13.34
N SER A 166 18.00 13.66 14.51
CA SER A 166 18.84 12.48 14.72
C SER A 166 18.04 11.20 14.48
N LEU A 167 18.71 10.13 14.04
CA LEU A 167 18.09 8.83 13.78
C LEU A 167 18.47 7.88 14.91
N LYS A 168 17.49 7.55 15.76
CA LYS A 168 17.67 6.57 16.82
C LYS A 168 17.37 5.17 16.28
N VAL A 169 18.31 4.25 16.50
CA VAL A 169 18.12 2.83 16.21
C VAL A 169 17.11 2.24 17.19
N VAL A 170 15.99 1.78 16.68
CA VAL A 170 15.01 0.99 17.44
C VAL A 170 15.53 -0.43 17.59
N ALA A 171 15.91 -1.06 16.48
CA ALA A 171 16.56 -2.36 16.44
C ALA A 171 17.28 -2.58 15.10
N PRO A 172 18.42 -3.26 15.03
CA PRO A 172 18.91 -3.85 13.80
C PRO A 172 18.04 -5.08 13.47
N ILE A 173 17.80 -5.32 12.18
CA ILE A 173 17.09 -6.53 11.71
C ILE A 173 18.09 -7.69 11.72
N ASP A 174 17.69 -8.83 12.30
CA ASP A 174 18.55 -10.00 12.40
C ASP A 174 19.09 -10.47 11.04
N GLY A 175 20.37 -10.87 11.02
CA GLY A 175 21.03 -11.37 9.81
C GLY A 175 21.37 -10.31 8.75
N THR A 176 21.09 -9.04 8.99
CA THR A 176 21.37 -7.92 8.06
C THR A 176 22.77 -7.33 8.23
N PRO A 177 23.24 -6.50 7.29
CA PRO A 177 24.51 -5.79 7.41
C PRO A 177 24.66 -5.00 8.72
N ALA A 178 23.61 -4.28 9.15
CA ALA A 178 23.63 -3.51 10.38
C ALA A 178 23.84 -4.39 11.61
N ALA A 179 23.11 -5.51 11.70
CA ALA A 179 23.27 -6.46 12.80
C ALA A 179 24.68 -7.07 12.83
N ARG A 180 25.20 -7.49 11.66
CA ARG A 180 26.56 -8.06 11.54
C ARG A 180 27.66 -7.05 11.84
N ALA A 181 27.46 -5.78 11.51
CA ALA A 181 28.40 -4.70 11.82
C ALA A 181 28.36 -4.28 13.31
N GLY A 182 27.43 -4.81 14.11
CA GLY A 182 27.32 -4.54 15.53
C GLY A 182 26.56 -3.26 15.87
N VAL A 183 25.63 -2.83 15.04
CA VAL A 183 24.64 -1.81 15.38
C VAL A 183 23.75 -2.37 16.48
N LEU A 184 23.42 -1.57 17.49
CA LEU A 184 22.60 -1.97 18.64
C LEU A 184 21.38 -1.05 18.79
N ALA A 185 20.34 -1.60 19.43
CA ALA A 185 19.18 -0.79 19.84
C ALA A 185 19.64 0.34 20.77
N GLY A 186 19.15 1.55 20.53
CA GLY A 186 19.52 2.74 21.29
C GLY A 186 20.66 3.58 20.67
N ASP A 187 21.40 3.06 19.70
CA ASP A 187 22.41 3.83 18.98
C ASP A 187 21.79 5.08 18.31
N LEU A 188 22.55 6.18 18.28
CA LEU A 188 22.18 7.39 17.57
C LEU A 188 23.05 7.54 16.32
N ILE A 189 22.46 7.48 15.14
CA ILE A 189 23.18 7.79 13.88
C ILE A 189 23.27 9.30 13.76
N VAL A 190 24.49 9.83 13.74
CA VAL A 190 24.79 11.26 13.71
C VAL A 190 25.38 11.73 12.39
N ALA A 191 25.97 10.81 11.59
CA ALA A 191 26.43 11.08 10.23
C ALA A 191 26.34 9.84 9.34
N ILE A 192 26.26 10.05 8.02
CA ILE A 192 26.27 9.01 6.99
C ILE A 192 27.27 9.44 5.93
N ASP A 193 28.24 8.57 5.60
CA ASP A 193 29.33 8.83 4.66
C ASP A 193 30.03 10.18 4.94
N GLY A 194 30.29 10.46 6.24
CA GLY A 194 30.90 11.67 6.73
C GLY A 194 30.04 12.93 6.70
N LYS A 195 28.80 12.86 6.22
CA LYS A 195 27.86 13.98 6.22
C LYS A 195 26.99 13.94 7.47
N PRO A 196 26.97 15.02 8.29
CA PRO A 196 26.09 15.11 9.45
C PRO A 196 24.61 14.88 9.08
N ILE A 197 23.87 14.15 9.91
CA ILE A 197 22.46 13.80 9.63
C ILE A 197 21.57 15.04 9.43
N ALA A 198 21.92 16.18 10.05
CA ALA A 198 21.18 17.43 9.88
C ALA A 198 21.28 18.01 8.45
N GLN A 199 22.26 17.56 7.66
CA GLN A 199 22.48 17.96 6.26
C GLN A 199 21.99 16.89 5.27
N VAL A 200 21.41 15.81 5.77
CA VAL A 200 20.91 14.69 4.99
C VAL A 200 19.37 14.77 4.97
N GLU A 201 18.79 14.70 3.79
CA GLU A 201 17.33 14.64 3.65
C GLU A 201 16.88 13.19 3.77
N GLY A 202 16.12 12.89 4.83
CA GLY A 202 15.49 11.59 5.04
C GLY A 202 16.46 10.44 5.34
N MET A 203 16.03 9.22 5.05
CA MET A 203 16.77 7.97 5.26
C MET A 203 17.41 7.42 3.97
N GLU A 204 17.21 8.11 2.83
CA GLU A 204 17.70 7.70 1.52
C GLU A 204 19.19 7.30 1.48
N PRO A 205 20.12 8.03 2.16
CA PRO A 205 21.53 7.64 2.12
C PRO A 205 21.89 6.32 2.80
N LEU A 206 21.01 5.76 3.65
CA LEU A 206 21.17 4.41 4.19
C LEU A 206 20.77 3.32 3.19
N ARG A 207 20.02 3.70 2.16
CA ARG A 207 19.65 2.89 1.00
C ARG A 207 20.69 3.00 -0.10
N GLY A 208 20.59 2.17 -1.10
CA GLY A 208 21.43 2.20 -2.30
C GLY A 208 21.79 0.80 -2.78
N PRO A 209 22.40 0.66 -3.96
CA PRO A 209 22.59 -0.62 -4.63
C PRO A 209 23.26 -1.66 -3.75
N ALA A 210 22.77 -2.90 -3.78
CA ALA A 210 23.37 -4.03 -3.07
C ALA A 210 24.84 -4.17 -3.46
N GLY A 211 25.71 -4.43 -2.47
CA GLY A 211 27.17 -4.47 -2.63
C GLY A 211 27.86 -3.12 -2.50
N SER A 212 27.15 -1.98 -2.55
CA SER A 212 27.75 -0.67 -2.27
C SER A 212 28.06 -0.50 -0.79
N THR A 213 29.11 0.24 -0.47
CA THR A 213 29.54 0.49 0.92
C THR A 213 28.86 1.75 1.45
N VAL A 214 28.51 1.73 2.72
CA VAL A 214 28.09 2.89 3.51
C VAL A 214 28.83 2.91 4.84
N VAL A 215 29.18 4.11 5.30
CA VAL A 215 29.76 4.35 6.62
C VAL A 215 28.76 5.14 7.45
N ILE A 216 28.33 4.62 8.58
CA ILE A 216 27.51 5.34 9.54
C ILE A 216 28.35 5.71 10.77
N THR A 217 28.26 6.97 11.19
CA THR A 217 28.85 7.43 12.45
C THR A 217 27.78 7.38 13.52
N ILE A 218 28.01 6.63 14.59
CA ILE A 218 27.05 6.44 15.69
C ILE A 218 27.61 6.95 17.02
N VAL A 219 26.70 7.40 17.87
CA VAL A 219 26.93 7.68 19.29
C VAL A 219 26.19 6.60 20.08
N ARG A 220 26.89 5.94 21.00
CA ARG A 220 26.35 4.84 21.83
C ARG A 220 26.50 5.19 23.29
N GLU A 221 25.44 4.95 24.06
CA GLU A 221 25.49 5.09 25.53
C GLU A 221 26.57 4.18 26.14
N GLY A 222 27.38 4.72 27.04
CA GLY A 222 28.48 4.01 27.70
C GLY A 222 29.78 3.90 26.89
N ARG A 223 29.87 4.58 25.73
CA ARG A 223 31.11 4.68 24.94
C ARG A 223 31.54 6.14 24.76
N ASP A 224 32.82 6.40 24.92
CA ASP A 224 33.39 7.75 24.74
C ASP A 224 33.45 8.12 23.25
N GLY A 225 32.65 9.14 22.88
CA GLY A 225 32.66 9.76 21.56
C GLY A 225 31.98 8.94 20.42
N PRO A 226 31.77 9.59 19.28
CA PRO A 226 31.24 8.94 18.09
C PRO A 226 32.27 7.98 17.46
N PHE A 227 31.79 6.95 16.78
CA PHE A 227 32.63 6.01 16.04
C PHE A 227 31.93 5.53 14.76
N ASP A 228 32.74 5.10 13.81
CA ASP A 228 32.25 4.68 12.50
C ASP A 228 32.05 3.18 12.43
N LEU A 229 30.97 2.77 11.74
CA LEU A 229 30.70 1.42 11.30
C LEU A 229 30.58 1.42 9.77
N SER A 230 31.43 0.64 9.12
CA SER A 230 31.39 0.43 7.66
C SER A 230 30.72 -0.90 7.34
N MET A 231 29.80 -0.90 6.38
CA MET A 231 29.09 -2.10 5.94
C MET A 231 28.69 -2.01 4.47
N GLN A 232 28.49 -3.16 3.85
CA GLN A 232 27.94 -3.24 2.50
C GLN A 232 26.41 -3.32 2.58
N ARG A 233 25.72 -2.58 1.69
CA ARG A 233 24.27 -2.70 1.54
C ARG A 233 23.93 -4.05 0.92
N GLU A 234 22.80 -4.59 1.33
CA GLU A 234 22.26 -5.84 0.80
C GLU A 234 20.76 -5.69 0.55
N THR A 235 20.18 -6.65 -0.17
CA THR A 235 18.73 -6.77 -0.25
C THR A 235 18.18 -7.26 1.09
N ILE A 236 17.44 -6.40 1.75
CA ILE A 236 16.81 -6.67 3.05
C ILE A 236 15.38 -7.13 2.83
N ARG A 237 15.04 -8.33 3.29
CA ARG A 237 13.66 -8.86 3.23
C ARG A 237 12.93 -8.54 4.52
N VAL A 238 11.71 -8.00 4.37
CA VAL A 238 10.83 -7.69 5.50
C VAL A 238 9.86 -8.86 5.69
N THR A 239 9.94 -9.54 6.83
CA THR A 239 9.09 -10.69 7.12
C THR A 239 7.63 -10.28 7.27
N SER A 240 6.77 -10.74 6.36
CA SER A 240 5.32 -10.52 6.41
C SER A 240 4.57 -11.61 7.17
N VAL A 241 5.17 -12.78 7.36
CA VAL A 241 4.56 -13.96 7.99
C VAL A 241 5.33 -14.33 9.24
N ARG A 242 4.63 -14.52 10.36
CA ARG A 242 5.19 -15.03 11.60
C ARG A 242 4.28 -16.11 12.16
N SER A 243 4.86 -17.20 12.65
CA SER A 243 4.11 -18.30 13.23
C SER A 243 4.59 -18.69 14.62
N ARG A 244 3.71 -19.32 15.38
CA ARG A 244 4.02 -19.98 16.64
C ARG A 244 2.96 -21.00 17.01
N MET A 245 3.30 -21.95 17.84
CA MET A 245 2.32 -22.81 18.50
C MET A 245 1.73 -22.05 19.71
N LEU A 246 0.38 -21.95 19.79
CA LEU A 246 -0.30 -21.36 20.97
C LEU A 246 -0.41 -22.39 22.10
N GLU A 247 -0.82 -23.60 21.73
CA GLU A 247 -0.92 -24.78 22.58
C GLU A 247 -0.67 -26.03 21.74
N PRO A 248 -0.38 -27.21 22.35
CA PRO A 248 -0.15 -28.43 21.57
C PRO A 248 -1.26 -28.71 20.54
N GLY A 249 -0.89 -28.66 19.27
CA GLY A 249 -1.77 -28.86 18.12
C GLY A 249 -2.56 -27.63 17.68
N TYR A 250 -2.46 -26.48 18.31
CA TYR A 250 -3.12 -25.25 17.89
C TYR A 250 -2.09 -24.23 17.38
N GLY A 251 -2.04 -24.05 16.05
CA GLY A 251 -1.14 -23.13 15.39
C GLY A 251 -1.68 -21.70 15.40
N TYR A 252 -0.77 -20.76 15.25
CA TYR A 252 -1.03 -19.34 15.04
C TYR A 252 -0.11 -18.83 13.94
N VAL A 253 -0.70 -18.17 12.95
CA VAL A 253 0.04 -17.47 11.90
C VAL A 253 -0.48 -16.03 11.84
N ARG A 254 0.45 -15.07 11.88
CA ARG A 254 0.17 -13.66 11.66
C ARG A 254 0.67 -13.24 10.28
N LEU A 255 -0.20 -12.62 9.52
CA LEU A 255 0.13 -11.91 8.29
C LEU A 255 0.05 -10.42 8.56
N SER A 256 1.18 -9.71 8.47
CA SER A 256 1.22 -8.27 8.70
C SER A 256 0.88 -7.45 7.45
N THR A 257 1.15 -8.00 6.27
CA THR A 257 0.86 -7.43 4.95
C THR A 257 0.94 -8.53 3.89
N PHE A 258 0.57 -8.24 2.65
CA PHE A 258 0.68 -9.18 1.52
C PHE A 258 1.72 -8.69 0.52
N GLN A 259 2.89 -9.32 0.53
CA GLN A 259 4.04 -9.07 -0.34
C GLN A 259 4.23 -10.23 -1.32
N ALA A 260 5.14 -10.09 -2.28
CA ALA A 260 5.37 -11.10 -3.32
C ALA A 260 5.64 -12.50 -2.76
N ASP A 261 6.43 -12.59 -1.69
CA ASP A 261 6.85 -13.87 -1.08
C ASP A 261 5.87 -14.38 -0.02
N THR A 262 4.82 -13.62 0.37
CA THR A 262 3.92 -13.96 1.50
C THR A 262 3.26 -15.33 1.36
N GLY A 263 2.84 -15.71 0.13
CA GLY A 263 2.25 -17.04 -0.09
C GLY A 263 3.24 -18.18 0.17
N ALA A 264 4.48 -18.04 -0.31
CA ALA A 264 5.54 -19.01 -0.08
C ALA A 264 5.96 -19.08 1.39
N ASP A 265 6.11 -17.93 2.04
CA ASP A 265 6.44 -17.83 3.46
C ASP A 265 5.33 -18.44 4.33
N PHE A 266 4.06 -18.18 4.00
CA PHE A 266 2.92 -18.78 4.67
C PHE A 266 2.96 -20.31 4.60
N ARG A 267 3.20 -20.85 3.41
CA ARG A 267 3.35 -22.30 3.20
C ARG A 267 4.46 -22.88 4.06
N GLN A 268 5.65 -22.27 4.04
CA GLN A 268 6.78 -22.71 4.85
C GLN A 268 6.45 -22.69 6.35
N GLN A 269 5.89 -21.59 6.85
CA GLN A 269 5.54 -21.45 8.26
C GLN A 269 4.45 -22.45 8.69
N LEU A 270 3.50 -22.76 7.80
CA LEU A 270 2.48 -23.78 8.05
C LEU A 270 3.10 -25.18 8.10
N ASP A 271 4.05 -25.51 7.23
CA ASP A 271 4.77 -26.79 7.24
C ASP A 271 5.58 -26.97 8.53
N GLU A 272 6.22 -25.91 9.03
CA GLU A 272 6.93 -25.93 10.30
C GLU A 272 5.98 -26.20 11.48
N LEU A 273 4.79 -25.58 11.51
CA LEU A 273 3.77 -25.84 12.52
C LEU A 273 3.23 -27.28 12.46
N LEU A 274 2.98 -27.77 11.23
CA LEU A 274 2.55 -29.15 11.01
C LEU A 274 3.61 -30.15 11.52
N ALA A 275 4.89 -29.93 11.20
CA ALA A 275 5.99 -30.77 11.67
C ALA A 275 6.10 -30.78 13.20
N GLN A 276 6.01 -29.61 13.85
CA GLN A 276 6.00 -29.48 15.31
C GLN A 276 4.82 -30.21 15.97
N SER A 277 3.70 -30.38 15.25
CA SER A 277 2.48 -31.01 15.74
C SER A 277 2.33 -32.49 15.31
N GLY A 278 3.40 -33.10 14.80
CA GLY A 278 3.37 -34.50 14.36
C GLY A 278 2.62 -34.73 13.04
N GLY A 279 2.61 -33.74 12.17
CA GLY A 279 2.03 -33.80 10.82
C GLY A 279 0.58 -33.32 10.72
N ARG A 280 -0.08 -32.99 11.85
CA ARG A 280 -1.46 -32.52 11.85
C ARG A 280 -1.74 -31.49 12.92
N LEU A 281 -2.38 -30.38 12.56
CA LEU A 281 -2.91 -29.41 13.50
C LEU A 281 -4.34 -29.79 13.94
N ARG A 282 -4.71 -29.42 15.13
CA ARG A 282 -6.09 -29.48 15.65
C ARG A 282 -6.88 -28.24 15.25
N GLY A 283 -6.19 -27.17 14.87
CA GLY A 283 -6.76 -25.94 14.35
C GLY A 283 -5.72 -24.83 14.18
N LEU A 284 -6.08 -23.78 13.45
CA LEU A 284 -5.25 -22.64 13.13
C LEU A 284 -5.97 -21.33 13.46
N VAL A 285 -5.29 -20.41 14.14
CA VAL A 285 -5.64 -18.98 14.22
C VAL A 285 -4.83 -18.23 13.19
N LEU A 286 -5.49 -17.59 12.22
CA LEU A 286 -4.91 -16.73 11.22
C LEU A 286 -5.18 -15.26 11.60
N ASP A 287 -4.14 -14.53 12.01
CA ASP A 287 -4.25 -13.17 12.52
C ASP A 287 -3.95 -12.13 11.42
N LEU A 288 -4.99 -11.41 11.01
CA LEU A 288 -4.97 -10.34 10.01
C LEU A 288 -5.19 -8.95 10.64
N ARG A 289 -5.16 -8.81 11.96
CA ARG A 289 -5.34 -7.51 12.63
C ARG A 289 -4.29 -6.50 12.16
N SER A 290 -4.73 -5.27 11.92
CA SER A 290 -3.85 -4.17 11.44
C SER A 290 -3.05 -4.54 10.18
N ASN A 291 -3.60 -5.43 9.33
CA ASN A 291 -3.05 -5.77 8.02
C ASN A 291 -3.71 -4.88 6.96
N PRO A 292 -3.00 -3.90 6.37
CA PRO A 292 -3.59 -2.95 5.41
C PRO A 292 -3.87 -3.57 4.03
N GLY A 293 -3.56 -4.84 3.84
CA GLY A 293 -3.62 -5.53 2.56
C GLY A 293 -2.26 -5.67 1.89
N GLY A 294 -2.19 -5.43 0.60
CA GLY A 294 -1.05 -5.60 -0.28
C GLY A 294 -1.44 -6.31 -1.57
N LEU A 295 -0.59 -7.20 -2.07
CA LEU A 295 -0.83 -7.92 -3.33
C LEU A 295 -2.01 -8.88 -3.24
N LEU A 296 -2.97 -8.74 -4.16
CA LEU A 296 -4.10 -9.66 -4.30
C LEU A 296 -3.65 -11.09 -4.54
N THR A 297 -2.65 -11.27 -5.43
CA THR A 297 -2.13 -12.60 -5.77
C THR A 297 -1.57 -13.34 -4.56
N ALA A 298 -0.95 -12.64 -3.63
CA ALA A 298 -0.44 -13.23 -2.39
C ALA A 298 -1.58 -13.68 -1.45
N ALA A 299 -2.67 -12.89 -1.35
CA ALA A 299 -3.84 -13.29 -0.57
C ALA A 299 -4.55 -14.49 -1.20
N VAL A 300 -4.64 -14.53 -2.54
CA VAL A 300 -5.17 -15.69 -3.29
C VAL A 300 -4.34 -16.95 -3.01
N GLN A 301 -3.01 -16.86 -3.04
CA GLN A 301 -2.12 -17.99 -2.72
C GLN A 301 -2.34 -18.51 -1.30
N VAL A 302 -2.47 -17.62 -0.31
CA VAL A 302 -2.75 -18.03 1.08
C VAL A 302 -4.13 -18.69 1.21
N ALA A 303 -5.15 -18.15 0.52
CA ALA A 303 -6.49 -18.76 0.50
C ALA A 303 -6.46 -20.16 -0.12
N ASP A 304 -5.74 -20.33 -1.22
CA ASP A 304 -5.61 -21.59 -1.95
C ASP A 304 -4.96 -22.71 -1.10
N GLU A 305 -3.99 -22.39 -0.23
CA GLU A 305 -3.40 -23.35 0.71
C GLU A 305 -4.40 -23.89 1.77
N LEU A 306 -5.54 -23.21 1.95
CA LEU A 306 -6.52 -23.52 2.97
C LEU A 306 -7.88 -24.00 2.40
N LEU A 307 -8.06 -23.98 1.07
CA LEU A 307 -9.29 -24.34 0.39
C LEU A 307 -9.10 -25.56 -0.50
N ASP A 308 -10.04 -26.49 -0.48
CA ASP A 308 -10.08 -27.61 -1.44
C ASP A 308 -10.75 -27.25 -2.77
N SER A 309 -11.64 -26.29 -2.76
CA SER A 309 -12.40 -25.85 -3.92
C SER A 309 -13.16 -24.56 -3.63
N GLY A 310 -13.78 -23.99 -4.64
CA GLY A 310 -14.64 -22.81 -4.54
C GLY A 310 -13.95 -21.55 -5.04
N ALA A 311 -14.71 -20.49 -5.21
CA ALA A 311 -14.20 -19.20 -5.58
C ALA A 311 -13.42 -18.56 -4.42
N ILE A 312 -12.35 -17.83 -4.72
CA ILE A 312 -11.61 -17.03 -3.75
C ILE A 312 -12.07 -15.58 -3.83
N VAL A 313 -12.04 -15.01 -5.02
CA VAL A 313 -12.43 -13.61 -5.26
C VAL A 313 -12.72 -13.39 -6.73
N SER A 314 -13.60 -12.45 -7.05
CA SER A 314 -13.72 -11.91 -8.39
C SER A 314 -13.53 -10.39 -8.38
N THR A 315 -13.06 -9.86 -9.51
CA THR A 315 -12.96 -8.42 -9.75
C THR A 315 -13.89 -8.05 -10.91
N ARG A 316 -14.43 -6.83 -10.87
CA ARG A 316 -15.23 -6.26 -11.96
C ARG A 316 -14.84 -4.81 -12.16
N GLY A 317 -14.64 -4.43 -13.42
CA GLY A 317 -14.27 -3.07 -13.80
C GLY A 317 -14.88 -2.69 -15.14
N ARG A 318 -14.61 -1.47 -15.61
CA ARG A 318 -15.09 -0.97 -16.89
C ARG A 318 -14.41 -1.65 -18.09
N ALA A 319 -13.11 -1.92 -17.95
CA ALA A 319 -12.37 -2.61 -19.01
C ALA A 319 -12.54 -4.14 -18.88
N PRO A 320 -12.79 -4.88 -19.97
CA PRO A 320 -12.95 -6.35 -19.90
C PRO A 320 -11.77 -7.06 -19.24
N ALA A 321 -10.55 -6.54 -19.38
CA ALA A 321 -9.35 -7.08 -18.71
C ALA A 321 -9.37 -6.88 -17.19
N SER A 322 -10.26 -6.07 -16.65
CA SER A 322 -10.43 -5.87 -15.20
C SER A 322 -11.35 -6.92 -14.57
N ASP A 323 -12.07 -7.68 -15.38
CA ASP A 323 -12.93 -8.77 -14.91
C ASP A 323 -12.10 -10.04 -14.80
N THR A 324 -11.82 -10.42 -13.57
CA THR A 324 -11.00 -11.60 -13.26
C THR A 324 -11.67 -12.39 -12.14
N ARG A 325 -11.54 -13.71 -12.21
CA ARG A 325 -11.97 -14.62 -11.14
C ARG A 325 -10.83 -15.53 -10.75
N PHE A 326 -10.67 -15.72 -9.46
CA PHE A 326 -9.73 -16.65 -8.86
C PHE A 326 -10.49 -17.72 -8.12
N ASP A 327 -10.22 -18.99 -8.45
CA ASP A 327 -10.79 -20.15 -7.82
C ASP A 327 -9.67 -20.96 -7.15
N ALA A 328 -10.02 -21.71 -6.10
CA ALA A 328 -9.08 -22.58 -5.42
C ALA A 328 -8.68 -23.75 -6.33
N THR A 329 -7.38 -24.09 -6.31
CA THR A 329 -6.82 -25.20 -7.10
C THR A 329 -6.92 -26.54 -6.40
N GLY A 330 -7.25 -26.54 -5.11
CA GLY A 330 -7.44 -27.73 -4.28
C GLY A 330 -6.22 -28.12 -3.45
N GLY A 331 -6.47 -28.76 -2.33
CA GLY A 331 -5.41 -29.27 -1.45
C GLY A 331 -5.32 -28.58 -0.11
N ASP A 332 -6.44 -28.45 0.62
CA ASP A 332 -6.43 -27.93 2.00
C ASP A 332 -5.34 -28.61 2.87
N ARG A 333 -4.27 -27.87 3.12
CA ARG A 333 -3.11 -28.38 3.87
C ARG A 333 -3.42 -28.70 5.33
N LEU A 334 -4.51 -28.15 5.87
CA LEU A 334 -4.96 -28.45 7.21
C LEU A 334 -5.89 -29.68 7.27
N GLN A 335 -6.23 -30.29 6.11
CA GLN A 335 -7.08 -31.49 5.99
C GLN A 335 -8.39 -31.35 6.78
N GLY A 336 -9.06 -30.20 6.62
CA GLY A 336 -10.32 -29.90 7.29
C GLY A 336 -10.19 -29.47 8.76
N ALA A 337 -8.99 -29.34 9.32
CA ALA A 337 -8.87 -28.78 10.68
C ALA A 337 -9.43 -27.35 10.72
N PRO A 338 -10.18 -26.98 11.78
CA PRO A 338 -10.85 -25.70 11.86
C PRO A 338 -9.89 -24.52 11.80
N VAL A 339 -10.35 -23.42 11.18
CA VAL A 339 -9.61 -22.14 11.06
C VAL A 339 -10.46 -21.03 11.68
N VAL A 340 -9.81 -20.16 12.46
CA VAL A 340 -10.37 -18.88 12.90
C VAL A 340 -9.53 -17.77 12.28
N VAL A 341 -10.18 -16.85 11.58
CA VAL A 341 -9.56 -15.63 11.07
C VAL A 341 -9.83 -14.50 12.04
N LEU A 342 -8.76 -13.89 12.58
CA LEU A 342 -8.85 -12.78 13.51
C LEU A 342 -8.63 -11.46 12.76
N VAL A 343 -9.62 -10.56 12.81
CA VAL A 343 -9.62 -9.28 12.08
C VAL A 343 -9.91 -8.10 13.01
N ASP A 344 -9.55 -6.91 12.58
CA ASP A 344 -9.92 -5.65 13.25
C ASP A 344 -10.12 -4.50 12.26
N ALA A 345 -10.37 -3.30 12.76
CA ALA A 345 -10.57 -2.10 11.94
C ALA A 345 -9.38 -1.73 11.04
N GLY A 346 -8.18 -2.25 11.33
CA GLY A 346 -6.99 -2.07 10.49
C GLY A 346 -6.80 -3.17 9.43
N SER A 347 -7.69 -4.18 9.40
CA SER A 347 -7.71 -5.21 8.35
C SER A 347 -8.36 -4.64 7.10
N ALA A 348 -7.63 -4.55 5.96
CA ALA A 348 -8.12 -3.87 4.76
C ALA A 348 -7.75 -4.61 3.47
N SER A 349 -8.51 -4.36 2.38
CA SER A 349 -8.17 -4.79 1.01
C SER A 349 -7.90 -6.31 0.90
N ALA A 350 -6.69 -6.74 0.52
CA ALA A 350 -6.31 -8.15 0.38
C ALA A 350 -6.56 -8.98 1.67
N ALA A 351 -6.48 -8.38 2.86
CA ALA A 351 -6.84 -9.03 4.12
C ALA A 351 -8.34 -9.30 4.21
N GLU A 352 -9.16 -8.38 3.70
CA GLU A 352 -10.62 -8.55 3.63
C GLU A 352 -11.01 -9.59 2.57
N VAL A 353 -10.28 -9.63 1.45
CA VAL A 353 -10.44 -10.67 0.43
C VAL A 353 -10.19 -12.05 1.03
N LEU A 354 -9.07 -12.25 1.75
CA LEU A 354 -8.76 -13.53 2.38
C LEU A 354 -9.80 -13.92 3.43
N ALA A 355 -10.19 -12.99 4.31
CA ALA A 355 -11.19 -13.23 5.33
C ALA A 355 -12.55 -13.57 4.72
N GLY A 356 -12.98 -12.84 3.69
CA GLY A 356 -14.21 -13.07 2.96
C GLY A 356 -14.20 -14.40 2.20
N ALA A 357 -13.09 -14.74 1.54
CA ALA A 357 -12.93 -16.01 0.83
C ALA A 357 -13.08 -17.21 1.77
N LEU A 358 -12.38 -17.21 2.89
CA LEU A 358 -12.43 -18.32 3.85
C LEU A 358 -13.79 -18.42 4.55
N ARG A 359 -14.45 -17.30 4.85
CA ARG A 359 -15.79 -17.28 5.45
C ARG A 359 -16.86 -17.78 4.48
N ASP A 360 -16.90 -17.24 3.26
CA ASP A 360 -17.95 -17.50 2.30
C ASP A 360 -17.87 -18.94 1.71
N ASN A 361 -16.72 -19.62 1.86
CA ASN A 361 -16.56 -21.06 1.59
C ASN A 361 -16.75 -21.92 2.85
N ASP A 362 -17.31 -21.39 3.94
CA ASP A 362 -17.51 -22.11 5.22
C ASP A 362 -16.20 -22.73 5.78
N ARG A 363 -15.04 -22.24 5.32
CA ARG A 363 -13.72 -22.79 5.71
C ARG A 363 -13.24 -22.23 7.03
N ALA A 364 -13.55 -20.99 7.34
CA ALA A 364 -13.13 -20.35 8.56
C ALA A 364 -14.26 -19.55 9.22
N ARG A 365 -14.14 -19.34 10.52
CA ARG A 365 -14.95 -18.41 11.28
C ARG A 365 -14.19 -17.11 11.48
N VAL A 366 -14.79 -15.98 11.15
CA VAL A 366 -14.21 -14.65 11.33
C VAL A 366 -14.53 -14.15 12.73
N VAL A 367 -13.49 -13.79 13.49
CA VAL A 367 -13.57 -13.31 14.87
C VAL A 367 -12.90 -11.95 14.95
N GLY A 368 -13.46 -11.00 15.68
CA GLY A 368 -12.84 -9.70 15.82
C GLY A 368 -13.80 -8.54 15.78
N SER A 369 -13.41 -7.46 15.13
CA SER A 369 -14.27 -6.32 14.85
C SER A 369 -14.36 -6.07 13.35
N ARG A 370 -15.38 -5.31 12.92
CA ARG A 370 -15.62 -5.00 11.50
C ARG A 370 -14.35 -4.40 10.87
N THR A 371 -14.02 -4.82 9.66
CA THR A 371 -12.83 -4.39 8.93
C THR A 371 -13.00 -3.03 8.27
N PHE A 372 -11.97 -2.52 7.62
CA PHE A 372 -11.88 -1.17 7.05
C PHE A 372 -12.88 -0.89 5.93
N GLY A 373 -13.11 -1.85 5.02
CA GLY A 373 -14.04 -1.73 3.90
C GLY A 373 -13.41 -1.28 2.58
N LYS A 374 -12.13 -1.55 2.35
CA LYS A 374 -11.48 -1.23 1.07
C LYS A 374 -11.72 -2.33 0.04
N GLY A 375 -12.72 -2.14 -0.82
CA GLY A 375 -13.10 -3.05 -1.89
C GLY A 375 -12.64 -2.66 -3.28
N SER A 376 -11.78 -1.64 -3.42
CA SER A 376 -11.27 -1.14 -4.70
C SER A 376 -9.92 -1.77 -5.08
N VAL A 377 -9.74 -2.05 -6.38
CA VAL A 377 -8.51 -2.59 -6.98
C VAL A 377 -7.74 -1.46 -7.62
N GLN A 378 -6.47 -1.29 -7.25
CA GLN A 378 -5.57 -0.34 -7.91
C GLN A 378 -4.63 -1.07 -8.86
N THR A 379 -4.51 -0.53 -10.08
CA THR A 379 -3.51 -0.91 -11.07
C THR A 379 -2.44 0.18 -11.16
N VAL A 380 -1.18 -0.22 -11.20
CA VAL A 380 -0.05 0.70 -11.40
C VAL A 380 0.31 0.71 -12.88
N LEU A 381 0.21 1.88 -13.50
CA LEU A 381 0.46 2.11 -14.93
C LEU A 381 1.75 2.93 -15.07
N PRO A 382 2.87 2.35 -15.54
CA PRO A 382 4.12 3.10 -15.75
C PRO A 382 3.98 4.09 -16.92
N LEU A 383 4.52 5.30 -16.76
CA LEU A 383 4.44 6.39 -17.75
C LEU A 383 5.69 6.49 -18.65
N GLY A 384 6.63 5.54 -18.57
CA GLY A 384 7.83 5.51 -19.41
C GLY A 384 8.94 6.52 -19.06
N ASN A 385 8.65 7.52 -18.24
CA ASN A 385 9.62 8.49 -17.71
C ASN A 385 10.13 8.12 -16.30
N GLY A 386 9.69 6.97 -15.77
CA GLY A 386 9.97 6.49 -14.42
C GLY A 386 8.90 6.87 -13.39
N ASP A 387 7.95 7.72 -13.75
CA ASP A 387 6.75 7.98 -12.97
C ASP A 387 5.67 6.94 -13.26
N SER A 388 4.64 6.87 -12.42
CA SER A 388 3.53 5.92 -12.58
C SER A 388 2.20 6.55 -12.17
N VAL A 389 1.12 6.00 -12.68
CA VAL A 389 -0.24 6.29 -12.21
C VAL A 389 -0.77 5.06 -11.49
N LYS A 390 -1.09 5.20 -10.21
CA LYS A 390 -1.87 4.23 -9.46
C LYS A 390 -3.34 4.60 -9.64
N LEU A 391 -4.10 3.76 -10.34
CA LEU A 391 -5.47 4.04 -10.74
C LEU A 391 -6.41 2.96 -10.23
N THR A 392 -7.57 3.34 -9.71
CA THR A 392 -8.65 2.39 -9.38
C THR A 392 -9.30 1.91 -10.67
N THR A 393 -9.20 0.61 -10.94
CA THR A 393 -9.65 -0.01 -12.20
C THR A 393 -10.75 -1.03 -12.03
N ALA A 394 -10.99 -1.54 -10.81
CA ALA A 394 -12.02 -2.54 -10.52
C ALA A 394 -12.45 -2.52 -9.05
N ARG A 395 -13.46 -3.32 -8.73
CA ARG A 395 -13.91 -3.65 -7.37
C ARG A 395 -13.75 -5.12 -7.08
N TYR A 396 -13.52 -5.47 -5.81
CA TYR A 396 -13.51 -6.84 -5.32
C TYR A 396 -14.91 -7.31 -4.93
N TYR A 397 -15.17 -8.59 -5.21
CA TYR A 397 -16.36 -9.29 -4.77
C TYR A 397 -15.97 -10.61 -4.12
N THR A 398 -16.53 -10.88 -2.96
CA THR A 398 -16.32 -12.15 -2.25
C THR A 398 -16.99 -13.31 -3.01
N PRO A 399 -16.75 -14.57 -2.64
CA PRO A 399 -17.42 -15.73 -3.27
C PRO A 399 -18.94 -15.66 -3.27
N SER A 400 -19.55 -15.06 -2.25
CA SER A 400 -21.00 -14.84 -2.19
C SER A 400 -21.51 -13.74 -3.13
N GLY A 401 -20.61 -13.04 -3.85
CA GLY A 401 -20.94 -11.94 -4.75
C GLY A 401 -21.11 -10.59 -4.06
N ARG A 402 -20.80 -10.47 -2.76
CA ARG A 402 -20.88 -9.22 -2.01
C ARG A 402 -19.69 -8.33 -2.27
N SER A 403 -19.96 -7.03 -2.37
CA SER A 403 -18.91 -6.00 -2.43
C SER A 403 -18.34 -5.75 -1.04
N ILE A 404 -17.01 -5.64 -0.95
CA ILE A 404 -16.30 -5.21 0.27
C ILE A 404 -16.35 -3.68 0.42
N GLN A 405 -16.48 -2.96 -0.70
CA GLN A 405 -16.34 -1.50 -0.77
C GLN A 405 -17.30 -0.80 0.19
N ALA A 406 -16.76 0.07 1.04
CA ALA A 406 -17.44 0.88 2.05
C ALA A 406 -18.29 0.10 3.08
N SER A 407 -18.26 -1.27 3.05
CA SER A 407 -19.00 -2.12 3.98
C SER A 407 -18.11 -3.00 4.87
N GLY A 408 -16.94 -3.41 4.35
CA GLY A 408 -16.01 -4.27 5.06
C GLY A 408 -16.56 -5.69 5.35
N ILE A 409 -15.77 -6.45 6.09
CA ILE A 409 -16.16 -7.78 6.57
C ILE A 409 -16.69 -7.66 8.00
N VAL A 410 -17.94 -8.06 8.22
CA VAL A 410 -18.53 -8.17 9.55
C VAL A 410 -18.11 -9.52 10.15
N PRO A 411 -17.51 -9.56 11.35
CA PRO A 411 -17.11 -10.82 11.96
C PRO A 411 -18.32 -11.65 12.41
N ASP A 412 -18.17 -12.99 12.41
CA ASP A 412 -19.18 -13.94 12.94
C ASP A 412 -19.22 -13.90 14.48
N VAL A 413 -18.11 -13.53 15.10
CA VAL A 413 -17.99 -13.32 16.54
C VAL A 413 -17.33 -11.98 16.79
N GLU A 414 -18.13 -11.02 17.26
CA GLU A 414 -17.64 -9.69 17.57
C GLU A 414 -16.87 -9.67 18.88
N LEU A 415 -15.69 -9.03 18.88
CA LEU A 415 -14.90 -8.76 20.05
C LEU A 415 -14.89 -7.27 20.35
N GLN A 416 -14.94 -6.95 21.64
CA GLN A 416 -14.75 -5.58 22.11
C GLN A 416 -13.29 -5.33 22.49
N PRO A 417 -12.77 -4.13 22.25
CA PRO A 417 -11.41 -3.78 22.65
C PRO A 417 -11.29 -3.83 24.18
N ASP A 418 -10.13 -4.30 24.68
CA ASP A 418 -9.83 -4.32 26.12
C ASP A 418 -9.72 -2.87 26.64
N PRO A 419 -10.50 -2.50 27.67
CA PRO A 419 -10.51 -1.13 28.22
C PRO A 419 -9.14 -0.59 28.63
N LYS A 420 -8.19 -1.45 29.01
CA LYS A 420 -6.82 -1.03 29.37
C LYS A 420 -6.03 -0.42 28.20
N TYR A 421 -6.36 -0.77 26.95
CA TYR A 421 -5.74 -0.21 25.74
C TYR A 421 -6.50 1.00 25.21
N ILE A 422 -7.73 1.24 25.67
CA ILE A 422 -8.50 2.45 25.41
C ILE A 422 -8.15 3.42 26.56
N GLY A 423 -6.90 3.92 26.61
CA GLY A 423 -6.39 4.73 27.73
C GLY A 423 -7.37 5.79 28.19
N GLY A 424 -7.87 5.69 29.45
CA GLY A 424 -8.73 6.61 30.20
C GLY A 424 -9.70 7.44 29.39
N THR A 425 -10.90 7.71 29.88
CA THR A 425 -12.01 8.43 29.24
C THR A 425 -11.70 9.00 27.85
N PRO A 426 -12.19 8.44 26.75
CA PRO A 426 -11.87 8.96 25.43
C PRO A 426 -12.25 10.45 25.43
N PRO A 427 -11.37 11.38 25.03
CA PRO A 427 -11.82 12.71 24.68
C PRO A 427 -12.94 12.50 23.65
N ALA A 428 -13.95 13.34 23.63
CA ALA A 428 -15.07 13.29 22.68
C ALA A 428 -14.62 13.34 21.19
N THR A 429 -13.32 13.47 20.97
CA THR A 429 -12.54 13.30 19.74
C THR A 429 -11.69 12.03 19.73
N ALA A 430 -12.02 11.01 20.55
CA ALA A 430 -11.35 9.70 20.43
C ALA A 430 -11.40 9.30 18.97
N LEU A 431 -10.21 9.10 18.42
CA LEU A 431 -9.91 8.73 17.05
C LEU A 431 -11.10 7.95 16.47
N ARG A 432 -11.96 8.66 15.72
CA ARG A 432 -12.95 7.99 14.89
C ARG A 432 -12.12 7.06 14.04
N THR A 433 -12.34 5.77 14.21
CA THR A 433 -11.65 4.78 13.39
C THR A 433 -11.99 5.16 11.96
N VAL A 434 -10.97 5.56 11.20
CA VAL A 434 -11.14 5.93 9.79
C VAL A 434 -11.51 4.64 9.06
N THR A 435 -12.60 4.67 8.30
CA THR A 435 -13.02 3.58 7.43
C THR A 435 -13.15 4.10 6.02
N GLU A 436 -13.21 3.22 5.03
CA GLU A 436 -13.40 3.60 3.64
C GLU A 436 -14.60 4.54 3.45
N ALA A 437 -15.74 4.21 4.07
CA ALA A 437 -16.99 4.97 3.94
C ALA A 437 -16.92 6.44 4.44
N VAL A 438 -15.92 6.80 5.26
CA VAL A 438 -15.76 8.18 5.75
C VAL A 438 -14.68 8.97 5.00
N LEU A 439 -13.97 8.34 4.06
CA LEU A 439 -12.98 9.04 3.24
C LEU A 439 -13.69 9.98 2.25
N PRO A 440 -13.25 11.25 2.14
CA PRO A 440 -13.78 12.14 1.12
C PRO A 440 -13.55 11.56 -0.29
N GLY A 441 -14.60 11.54 -1.12
CA GLY A 441 -14.51 11.03 -2.48
C GLY A 441 -14.41 9.50 -2.60
N HIS A 442 -14.69 8.73 -1.54
CA HIS A 442 -14.68 7.27 -1.64
C HIS A 442 -15.70 6.77 -2.68
N LEU A 443 -15.39 5.67 -3.32
CA LEU A 443 -16.32 4.99 -4.22
C LEU A 443 -17.43 4.36 -3.40
N ARG A 444 -18.69 4.62 -3.76
CA ARG A 444 -19.85 4.00 -3.09
C ARG A 444 -19.81 2.49 -3.27
N GLY A 445 -20.05 1.76 -2.18
CA GLY A 445 -20.24 0.32 -2.21
C GLY A 445 -21.67 -0.06 -2.67
N ASP A 446 -21.81 -1.24 -3.28
CA ASP A 446 -23.13 -1.74 -3.72
C ASP A 446 -24.07 -2.01 -2.51
N GLU A 447 -23.49 -2.29 -1.34
CA GLU A 447 -24.19 -2.61 -0.08
C GLU A 447 -23.88 -1.57 1.01
N GLU A 448 -23.49 -0.35 0.62
CA GLU A 448 -23.19 0.71 1.58
C GLU A 448 -24.46 1.16 2.32
N GLU A 449 -24.45 0.99 3.65
CA GLU A 449 -25.54 1.39 4.53
C GLU A 449 -25.31 2.78 5.12
N ASP A 450 -26.34 3.60 5.15
CA ASP A 450 -26.33 4.85 5.90
C ASP A 450 -26.19 4.55 7.41
N GLY A 451 -25.17 5.13 8.05
CA GLY A 451 -24.90 4.89 9.47
C GLY A 451 -23.94 3.74 9.77
N TYR A 452 -23.13 3.34 8.79
CA TYR A 452 -22.02 2.40 8.97
C TYR A 452 -21.27 2.64 10.29
N GLN A 453 -21.17 1.58 11.11
CA GLN A 453 -20.41 1.60 12.36
C GLN A 453 -19.03 1.04 12.12
N PRO A 454 -17.96 1.85 12.28
CA PRO A 454 -16.58 1.37 12.14
C PRO A 454 -16.28 0.33 13.21
N GLY A 455 -15.42 -0.64 12.86
CA GLY A 455 -14.83 -1.55 13.82
C GLY A 455 -13.85 -0.84 14.75
N SER A 456 -13.27 -1.58 15.66
CA SER A 456 -12.24 -1.07 16.59
C SER A 456 -10.92 -1.82 16.40
N PRO A 457 -9.77 -1.17 16.60
CA PRO A 457 -8.50 -1.86 16.74
C PRO A 457 -8.55 -2.83 17.93
N LEU A 458 -7.95 -4.00 17.79
CA LEU A 458 -7.93 -5.05 18.82
C LEU A 458 -6.49 -5.40 19.21
N PRO A 459 -5.77 -4.52 19.93
CA PRO A 459 -4.38 -4.75 20.31
C PRO A 459 -4.20 -5.83 21.38
N GLY A 460 -2.98 -6.36 21.49
CA GLY A 460 -2.56 -7.28 22.53
C GLY A 460 -2.99 -8.74 22.32
N ASP A 461 -2.84 -9.56 23.36
CA ASP A 461 -3.03 -11.02 23.30
C ASP A 461 -4.45 -11.49 23.66
N ALA A 462 -5.26 -10.65 24.30
CA ALA A 462 -6.63 -11.00 24.67
C ALA A 462 -7.49 -11.43 23.45
N PRO A 463 -7.43 -10.74 22.28
CA PRO A 463 -8.14 -11.18 21.08
C PRO A 463 -7.63 -12.53 20.54
N VAL A 464 -6.31 -12.81 20.64
CA VAL A 464 -5.74 -14.11 20.24
C VAL A 464 -6.26 -15.22 21.15
N SER A 465 -6.36 -14.96 22.46
CA SER A 465 -6.92 -15.91 23.43
C SER A 465 -8.40 -16.19 23.16
N ALA A 466 -9.18 -15.17 22.79
CA ALA A 466 -10.58 -15.31 22.39
C ALA A 466 -10.73 -16.13 21.10
N ALA A 467 -9.89 -15.85 20.10
CA ALA A 467 -9.83 -16.62 18.84
C ALA A 467 -9.50 -18.09 19.08
N LEU A 468 -8.51 -18.38 19.96
CA LEU A 468 -8.17 -19.75 20.36
C LEU A 468 -9.32 -20.44 21.07
N ALA A 469 -10.04 -19.74 21.95
CA ALA A 469 -11.20 -20.30 22.63
C ALA A 469 -12.32 -20.68 21.64
N GLU A 470 -12.57 -19.83 20.63
CA GLU A 470 -13.54 -20.11 19.56
C GLU A 470 -13.08 -21.29 18.69
N LEU A 471 -11.80 -21.33 18.33
CA LEU A 471 -11.19 -22.43 17.59
C LEU A 471 -11.38 -23.77 18.30
N LYS A 472 -11.19 -23.81 19.63
CA LYS A 472 -11.40 -25.02 20.44
C LYS A 472 -12.86 -25.46 20.46
N LYS A 473 -13.81 -24.53 20.47
CA LYS A 473 -15.25 -24.86 20.35
C LYS A 473 -15.57 -25.52 19.01
N MET A 474 -14.96 -25.02 17.91
CA MET A 474 -15.11 -25.62 16.58
C MET A 474 -14.51 -27.03 16.55
N ALA A 475 -13.28 -27.21 17.06
CA ALA A 475 -12.57 -28.50 17.11
C ALA A 475 -13.28 -29.57 17.97
N GLY A 476 -14.07 -29.16 18.96
CA GLY A 476 -14.83 -30.06 19.85
C GLY A 476 -16.19 -30.49 19.29
N LYS A 477 -16.68 -29.91 18.19
CA LYS A 477 -17.89 -30.37 17.52
C LYS A 477 -17.56 -31.59 16.65
N PRO A 478 -18.29 -32.73 16.79
CA PRO A 478 -18.13 -33.84 15.84
C PRO A 478 -18.41 -33.32 14.43
N ALA A 479 -17.57 -33.70 13.46
CA ALA A 479 -17.78 -33.40 12.05
C ALA A 479 -19.20 -33.94 11.70
N THR A 480 -20.12 -33.04 11.35
CA THR A 480 -21.40 -33.43 10.75
C THR A 480 -21.02 -34.08 9.42
N ALA A 481 -21.23 -35.41 9.36
CA ALA A 481 -21.05 -36.16 8.14
C ALA A 481 -21.85 -35.44 7.03
N ALA A 482 -21.14 -34.95 6.02
CA ALA A 482 -21.76 -34.50 4.78
C ALA A 482 -22.64 -35.65 4.32
N ALA A 483 -23.94 -35.41 4.25
CA ALA A 483 -24.92 -36.38 3.79
C ALA A 483 -24.49 -36.83 2.41
N ALA A 484 -24.06 -38.09 2.33
CA ALA A 484 -23.97 -38.83 1.08
C ALA A 484 -25.40 -38.98 0.58
N GLY A 485 -25.88 -38.04 -0.19
CA GLY A 485 -27.07 -38.12 -0.99
C GLY A 485 -26.72 -38.88 -2.26
N GLY A 486 -26.77 -40.22 -2.16
CA GLY A 486 -27.01 -41.03 -3.33
C GLY A 486 -28.50 -41.10 -3.56
N ASP A 487 -28.92 -40.75 -4.76
CA ASP A 487 -29.82 -41.51 -5.64
C ASP A 487 -29.91 -40.72 -6.96
#